data_90a675439eb0738e9399dc6c4ab66fc8
#
_entry.id   90a675439eb0738e9399dc6c4ab66fc8
#
_cell.length_a   1.000
_cell.length_b   1.000
_cell.length_c   1.000
_cell.angle_alpha   90.00
_cell.angle_beta   90.00
_cell.angle_gamma   90.00
#
_symmetry.space_group_name_H-M   'P 1'
#
loop_
_entity.id
_entity.type
_entity.pdbx_description
1 polymer ?
#
loop_
_entity_poly.entity_id
_entity_poly.type
_entity_poly.pdbx_seq_one_letter_code
_entity_poly.pdbx_strand_id
1 'polypeptide(L)'
;MDKGKYSWYVLVLFFCSGATALVYEVIWSKFLSQMFGSTIYAQTVVLAVFMGGLALGNKLFGRRSDRLKNPVHVYGYLEIAIGLYAFFFPMLNGAADHIFVSIGSGIAQRTGLLLVLKGALSAALLLGPTVLMGGTLPLLAAWLQHSTPDAARRSARFYSVNSLGAVVG
;
A
#
# COMPACT_ATOMS: atom_id res chain seq x y z
N MET A 1 18.52 -9.93 -25.38
CA MET A 1 18.52 -9.54 -23.94
C MET A 1 17.92 -10.68 -23.14
N ASP A 2 18.65 -11.20 -22.17
CA ASP A 2 18.33 -12.45 -21.44
C ASP A 2 17.11 -12.27 -20.54
N LYS A 3 15.93 -12.69 -21.03
CA LYS A 3 14.65 -12.57 -20.35
C LYS A 3 14.60 -13.31 -18.99
N GLY A 4 15.49 -14.29 -18.79
CA GLY A 4 15.57 -15.06 -17.54
C GLY A 4 16.15 -14.28 -16.37
N LYS A 5 17.19 -13.48 -16.59
CA LYS A 5 17.82 -12.64 -15.55
C LYS A 5 16.88 -11.55 -15.04
N TYR A 6 16.14 -10.87 -15.95
CA TYR A 6 15.18 -9.83 -15.52
C TYR A 6 14.05 -10.38 -14.67
N SER A 7 13.57 -11.60 -14.97
CA SER A 7 12.53 -12.26 -14.19
C SER A 7 12.96 -12.52 -12.73
N TRP A 8 14.24 -12.82 -12.48
CA TRP A 8 14.76 -13.03 -11.13
C TRP A 8 14.84 -11.74 -10.33
N TYR A 9 15.35 -10.65 -10.91
CA TYR A 9 15.41 -9.35 -10.23
C TYR A 9 14.01 -8.85 -9.84
N VAL A 10 13.04 -8.93 -10.76
CA VAL A 10 11.66 -8.54 -10.49
C VAL A 10 11.05 -9.42 -9.39
N LEU A 11 11.37 -10.70 -9.35
CA LEU A 11 10.88 -11.62 -8.31
C LEU A 11 11.44 -11.25 -6.92
N VAL A 12 12.74 -10.92 -6.84
CA VAL A 12 13.36 -10.45 -5.57
C VAL A 12 12.75 -9.11 -5.14
N LEU A 13 12.58 -8.15 -6.07
CA LEU A 13 11.94 -6.87 -5.76
C LEU A 13 10.52 -7.08 -5.25
N PHE A 14 9.78 -8.02 -5.83
CA PHE A 14 8.40 -8.28 -5.40
C PHE A 14 8.32 -9.01 -4.06
N PHE A 15 9.31 -9.83 -3.71
CA PHE A 15 9.48 -10.35 -2.36
C PHE A 15 9.70 -9.22 -1.34
N CYS A 16 10.64 -8.32 -1.64
CA CYS A 16 10.91 -7.15 -0.78
C CYS A 16 9.68 -6.24 -0.67
N SER A 17 8.94 -6.04 -1.76
CA SER A 17 7.68 -5.27 -1.77
C SER A 17 6.65 -5.87 -0.81
N GLY A 18 6.48 -7.20 -0.80
CA GLY A 18 5.61 -7.89 0.14
C GLY A 18 6.04 -7.69 1.59
N ALA A 19 7.33 -7.86 1.88
CA ALA A 19 7.88 -7.67 3.21
C ALA A 19 7.67 -6.23 3.72
N THR A 20 8.03 -5.24 2.90
CA THR A 20 7.89 -3.83 3.27
C THR A 20 6.43 -3.41 3.41
N ALA A 21 5.50 -3.97 2.64
CA ALA A 21 4.07 -3.66 2.75
C ALA A 21 3.52 -4.02 4.14
N LEU A 22 3.87 -5.19 4.68
CA LEU A 22 3.44 -5.58 6.03
C LEU A 22 4.12 -4.74 7.12
N VAL A 23 5.42 -4.47 6.96
CA VAL A 23 6.16 -3.56 7.86
C VAL A 23 5.47 -2.18 7.91
N TYR A 24 5.07 -1.63 6.75
CA TYR A 24 4.37 -0.35 6.70
C TYR A 24 3.01 -0.41 7.39
N GLU A 25 2.23 -1.48 7.20
CA GLU A 25 0.94 -1.65 7.87
C GLU A 25 1.11 -1.61 9.39
N VAL A 26 2.07 -2.34 9.93
CA VAL A 26 2.36 -2.39 11.38
C VAL A 26 2.84 -1.04 11.90
N ILE A 27 3.78 -0.40 11.20
CA ILE A 27 4.34 0.91 11.60
C ILE A 27 3.24 1.98 11.56
N TRP A 28 2.45 2.04 10.49
CA TRP A 28 1.38 3.03 10.36
C TRP A 28 0.28 2.80 11.39
N SER A 29 -0.06 1.54 11.69
CA SER A 29 -0.97 1.20 12.79
C SER A 29 -0.47 1.75 14.13
N LYS A 30 0.84 1.65 14.37
CA LYS A 30 1.47 2.16 15.59
C LYS A 30 1.42 3.69 15.68
N PHE A 31 1.72 4.40 14.60
CA PHE A 31 1.59 5.86 14.54
C PHE A 31 0.15 6.32 14.77
N LEU A 32 -0.79 5.69 14.09
CA LEU A 32 -2.21 6.06 14.21
C LEU A 32 -2.79 5.71 15.58
N SER A 33 -2.27 4.67 16.27
CA SER A 33 -2.70 4.35 17.63
C SER A 33 -2.41 5.47 18.63
N GLN A 34 -1.36 6.24 18.40
CA GLN A 34 -1.04 7.42 19.22
C GLN A 34 -2.12 8.51 19.06
N MET A 35 -2.54 8.77 17.81
CA MET A 35 -3.62 9.74 17.53
C MET A 35 -4.98 9.27 18.06
N PHE A 36 -5.31 7.98 17.95
CA PHE A 36 -6.58 7.43 18.44
C PHE A 36 -6.65 7.33 19.96
N GLY A 37 -5.52 7.17 20.64
CA GLY A 37 -5.49 6.84 22.07
C GLY A 37 -5.99 5.42 22.37
N SER A 38 -6.23 4.60 21.34
CA SER A 38 -6.66 3.20 21.44
C SER A 38 -6.14 2.38 20.27
N THR A 39 -5.45 1.29 20.56
CA THR A 39 -4.88 0.40 19.56
C THR A 39 -5.95 -0.32 18.74
N ILE A 40 -7.08 -0.70 19.35
CA ILE A 40 -8.16 -1.45 18.66
C ILE A 40 -8.78 -0.60 17.56
N TYR A 41 -9.16 0.65 17.85
CA TYR A 41 -9.73 1.54 16.83
C TYR A 41 -8.73 1.86 15.72
N ALA A 42 -7.47 2.12 16.07
CA ALA A 42 -6.42 2.36 15.09
C ALA A 42 -6.25 1.16 14.15
N GLN A 43 -6.11 -0.05 14.68
CA GLN A 43 -5.96 -1.27 13.87
C GLN A 43 -7.17 -1.51 12.98
N THR A 44 -8.39 -1.31 13.47
CA THR A 44 -9.61 -1.49 12.67
C THR A 44 -9.63 -0.52 11.49
N VAL A 45 -9.31 0.75 11.71
CA VAL A 45 -9.27 1.77 10.65
C VAL A 45 -8.15 1.48 9.65
N VAL A 46 -6.95 1.17 10.16
CA VAL A 46 -5.80 0.82 9.29
C VAL A 46 -6.15 -0.37 8.40
N LEU A 47 -6.66 -1.46 8.98
CA LEU A 47 -7.01 -2.67 8.23
C LEU A 47 -8.08 -2.38 7.17
N ALA A 48 -9.14 -1.66 7.53
CA ALA A 48 -10.23 -1.32 6.61
C ALA A 48 -9.74 -0.46 5.44
N VAL A 49 -8.96 0.60 5.73
CA VAL A 49 -8.41 1.49 4.70
C VAL A 49 -7.35 0.79 3.86
N PHE A 50 -6.49 -0.01 4.49
CA PHE A 50 -5.44 -0.77 3.80
C PHE A 50 -6.05 -1.75 2.81
N MET A 51 -6.97 -2.61 3.25
CA MET A 51 -7.65 -3.56 2.36
C MET A 51 -8.50 -2.86 1.30
N GLY A 52 -9.23 -1.80 1.66
CA GLY A 52 -10.00 -0.98 0.72
C GLY A 52 -9.11 -0.32 -0.33
N GLY A 53 -7.97 0.23 0.08
CA GLY A 53 -6.97 0.82 -0.81
C GLY A 53 -6.36 -0.20 -1.77
N LEU A 54 -5.97 -1.39 -1.26
CA LEU A 54 -5.47 -2.48 -2.10
C LEU A 54 -6.52 -2.92 -3.15
N ALA A 55 -7.78 -3.10 -2.74
CA ALA A 55 -8.85 -3.47 -3.65
C ALA A 55 -9.10 -2.39 -4.72
N LEU A 56 -9.10 -1.12 -4.32
CA LEU A 56 -9.24 0.01 -5.23
C LEU A 56 -8.07 0.11 -6.21
N GLY A 57 -6.85 -0.02 -5.73
CA GLY A 57 -5.64 -0.03 -6.54
C GLY A 57 -5.64 -1.16 -7.56
N ASN A 58 -5.95 -2.38 -7.12
CA ASN A 58 -6.10 -3.54 -8.00
C ASN A 58 -7.13 -3.28 -9.12
N LYS A 59 -8.29 -2.72 -8.79
CA LYS A 59 -9.33 -2.38 -9.78
C LYS A 59 -8.88 -1.29 -10.76
N LEU A 60 -8.24 -0.22 -10.26
CA LEU A 60 -7.82 0.92 -11.08
C LEU A 60 -6.69 0.55 -12.04
N PHE A 61 -5.65 -0.09 -11.52
CA PHE A 61 -4.48 -0.47 -12.31
C PHE A 61 -4.76 -1.72 -13.14
N GLY A 62 -5.53 -2.70 -12.63
CA GLY A 62 -5.90 -3.90 -13.36
C GLY A 62 -6.63 -3.61 -14.67
N ARG A 63 -7.58 -2.65 -14.66
CA ARG A 63 -8.29 -2.25 -15.89
C ARG A 63 -7.41 -1.57 -16.95
N ARG A 64 -6.27 -1.02 -16.53
CA ARG A 64 -5.35 -0.29 -17.41
C ARG A 64 -4.09 -1.06 -17.76
N SER A 65 -3.72 -2.05 -16.96
CA SER A 65 -2.45 -2.79 -17.09
C SER A 65 -2.29 -3.47 -18.45
N ASP A 66 -3.38 -4.02 -19.01
CA ASP A 66 -3.36 -4.72 -20.31
C ASP A 66 -3.10 -3.79 -21.51
N ARG A 67 -3.35 -2.49 -21.33
CA ARG A 67 -3.14 -1.47 -22.37
C ARG A 67 -1.75 -0.81 -22.31
N LEU A 68 -0.98 -1.10 -21.28
CA LEU A 68 0.33 -0.51 -21.08
C LEU A 68 1.38 -1.22 -21.96
N LYS A 69 2.20 -0.43 -22.67
CA LYS A 69 3.32 -0.96 -23.46
C LYS A 69 4.40 -1.61 -22.58
N ASN A 70 4.64 -1.04 -21.40
CA ASN A 70 5.67 -1.48 -20.47
C ASN A 70 5.15 -1.49 -19.02
N PRO A 71 4.34 -2.46 -18.59
CA PRO A 71 3.76 -2.50 -17.23
C PRO A 71 4.82 -2.53 -16.12
N VAL A 72 5.99 -3.18 -16.36
CA VAL A 72 7.07 -3.27 -15.38
C VAL A 72 7.71 -1.92 -15.04
N HIS A 73 7.76 -0.97 -15.98
CA HIS A 73 8.23 0.39 -15.67
C HIS A 73 7.25 1.13 -14.76
N VAL A 74 5.95 0.97 -15.01
CA VAL A 74 4.91 1.56 -14.14
C VAL A 74 4.99 0.95 -12.75
N TYR A 75 5.18 -0.37 -12.62
CA TYR A 75 5.46 -1.03 -11.35
C TYR A 75 6.64 -0.39 -10.62
N GLY A 76 7.76 -0.18 -11.30
CA GLY A 76 8.93 0.48 -10.70
C GLY A 76 8.65 1.90 -10.21
N TYR A 77 7.86 2.69 -10.94
CA TYR A 77 7.44 4.02 -10.48
C TYR A 77 6.53 3.96 -9.25
N LEU A 78 5.63 2.97 -9.17
CA LEU A 78 4.81 2.76 -7.98
C LEU A 78 5.67 2.44 -6.75
N GLU A 79 6.65 1.54 -6.89
CA GLU A 79 7.56 1.18 -5.78
C GLU A 79 8.36 2.39 -5.28
N ILE A 80 8.87 3.21 -6.20
CA ILE A 80 9.57 4.46 -5.83
C ILE A 80 8.61 5.41 -5.09
N ALA A 81 7.40 5.59 -5.60
CA ALA A 81 6.41 6.48 -4.98
C ALA A 81 6.00 5.99 -3.59
N ILE A 82 5.82 4.67 -3.40
CA ILE A 82 5.53 4.06 -2.10
C ILE A 82 6.69 4.28 -1.14
N GLY A 83 7.92 4.04 -1.58
CA GLY A 83 9.13 4.24 -0.76
C GLY A 83 9.32 5.70 -0.32
N LEU A 84 9.13 6.64 -1.25
CA LEU A 84 9.17 8.08 -0.93
C LEU A 84 8.05 8.46 0.06
N TYR A 85 6.85 7.95 -0.15
CA TYR A 85 5.74 8.20 0.77
C TYR A 85 6.06 7.67 2.18
N ALA A 86 6.58 6.46 2.28
CA ALA A 86 6.95 5.85 3.56
C ALA A 86 8.05 6.65 4.28
N PHE A 87 9.01 7.17 3.53
CA PHE A 87 10.08 8.03 4.07
C PHE A 87 9.51 9.32 4.68
N PHE A 88 8.53 9.95 4.03
CA PHE A 88 7.90 11.19 4.51
C PHE A 88 6.74 10.94 5.48
N PHE A 89 6.32 9.69 5.70
CA PHE A 89 5.15 9.36 6.51
C PHE A 89 5.18 9.96 7.93
N PRO A 90 6.30 9.93 8.68
CA PRO A 90 6.34 10.54 10.01
C PRO A 90 6.01 12.04 10.00
N MET A 91 6.48 12.76 8.98
CA MET A 91 6.19 14.19 8.82
C MET A 91 4.70 14.42 8.47
N LEU A 92 4.14 13.60 7.59
CA LEU A 92 2.73 13.67 7.21
C LEU A 92 1.82 13.35 8.40
N ASN A 93 2.18 12.34 9.20
CA ASN A 93 1.45 12.00 10.43
C ASN A 93 1.51 13.14 11.44
N GLY A 94 2.67 13.77 11.65
CA GLY A 94 2.79 14.95 12.50
C GLY A 94 1.91 16.12 12.05
N ALA A 95 1.83 16.37 10.73
CA ALA A 95 0.93 17.38 10.18
C ALA A 95 -0.55 17.03 10.44
N ALA A 96 -0.93 15.75 10.29
CA ALA A 96 -2.28 15.28 10.60
C ALA A 96 -2.62 15.43 12.08
N ASP A 97 -1.67 15.18 12.99
CA ASP A 97 -1.84 15.40 14.43
C ASP A 97 -2.07 16.89 14.75
N HIS A 98 -1.32 17.78 14.12
CA HIS A 98 -1.54 19.24 14.27
C HIS A 98 -2.93 19.65 13.78
N ILE A 99 -3.39 19.16 12.63
CA ILE A 99 -4.73 19.39 12.10
C ILE A 99 -5.78 18.85 13.09
N PHE A 100 -5.55 17.62 13.59
CA PHE A 100 -6.47 17.01 14.56
C PHE A 100 -6.59 17.83 15.84
N VAL A 101 -5.49 18.30 16.42
CA VAL A 101 -5.51 19.14 17.63
C VAL A 101 -6.20 20.48 17.37
N SER A 102 -5.91 21.13 16.25
CA SER A 102 -6.49 22.42 15.88
C SER A 102 -8.01 22.36 15.72
N ILE A 103 -8.53 21.38 15.00
CA ILE A 103 -9.97 21.20 14.74
C ILE A 103 -10.64 20.52 15.95
N GLY A 104 -9.98 19.53 16.54
CA GLY A 104 -10.51 18.70 17.61
C GLY A 104 -10.78 19.49 18.89
N SER A 105 -10.00 20.54 19.18
CA SER A 105 -10.22 21.41 20.34
C SER A 105 -11.61 22.09 20.30
N GLY A 106 -12.08 22.45 19.11
CA GLY A 106 -13.41 23.08 18.93
C GLY A 106 -14.60 22.11 19.05
N ILE A 107 -14.35 20.78 18.92
CA ILE A 107 -15.38 19.74 18.97
C ILE A 107 -15.16 18.72 20.09
N ALA A 108 -14.32 19.04 21.07
CA ALA A 108 -13.88 18.12 22.12
C ALA A 108 -15.02 17.45 22.90
N GLN A 109 -16.17 18.14 23.07
CA GLN A 109 -17.35 17.60 23.73
C GLN A 109 -18.16 16.60 22.87
N ARG A 110 -17.85 16.45 21.58
CA ARG A 110 -18.58 15.60 20.64
C ARG A 110 -17.72 14.38 20.24
N THR A 111 -17.68 13.38 21.09
CA THR A 111 -16.86 12.16 20.89
C THR A 111 -17.05 11.52 19.52
N GLY A 112 -18.28 11.47 18.99
CA GLY A 112 -18.55 10.90 17.67
C GLY A 112 -17.88 11.67 16.54
N LEU A 113 -17.89 13.02 16.60
CA LEU A 113 -17.22 13.85 15.59
C LEU A 113 -15.69 13.71 15.66
N LEU A 114 -15.13 13.56 16.86
CA LEU A 114 -13.70 13.30 17.02
C LEU A 114 -13.28 11.98 16.38
N LEU A 115 -14.08 10.92 16.55
CA LEU A 115 -13.81 9.63 15.94
C LEU A 115 -13.89 9.70 14.39
N VAL A 116 -14.88 10.42 13.86
CA VAL A 116 -14.99 10.64 12.41
C VAL A 116 -13.79 11.42 11.88
N LEU A 117 -13.37 12.48 12.57
CA LEU A 117 -12.20 13.28 12.18
C LEU A 117 -10.92 12.43 12.17
N LYS A 118 -10.69 11.64 13.24
CA LYS A 118 -9.56 10.70 13.31
C LYS A 118 -9.59 9.71 12.15
N GLY A 119 -10.75 9.08 11.91
CA GLY A 119 -10.92 8.14 10.81
C GLY A 119 -10.66 8.77 9.43
N ALA A 120 -11.16 9.99 9.20
CA ALA A 120 -10.95 10.71 7.94
C ALA A 120 -9.47 11.08 7.71
N LEU A 121 -8.78 11.58 8.74
CA LEU A 121 -7.36 11.89 8.66
C LEU A 121 -6.52 10.63 8.41
N SER A 122 -6.84 9.54 9.10
CA SER A 122 -6.17 8.25 8.90
C SER A 122 -6.41 7.70 7.49
N ALA A 123 -7.65 7.79 7.00
CA ALA A 123 -7.97 7.39 5.63
C ALA A 123 -7.22 8.24 4.60
N ALA A 124 -7.13 9.55 4.79
CA ALA A 124 -6.38 10.45 3.93
C ALA A 124 -4.89 10.11 3.88
N LEU A 125 -4.31 9.74 5.03
CA LEU A 125 -2.90 9.31 5.11
C LEU A 125 -2.65 7.95 4.45
N LEU A 126 -3.54 6.98 4.60
CA LEU A 126 -3.27 5.60 4.19
C LEU A 126 -3.76 5.27 2.78
N LEU A 127 -4.83 5.92 2.30
CA LEU A 127 -5.48 5.54 1.06
C LEU A 127 -4.55 5.69 -0.17
N GLY A 128 -3.77 6.76 -0.21
CA GLY A 128 -2.82 7.02 -1.31
C GLY A 128 -1.83 5.87 -1.50
N PRO A 129 -0.97 5.58 -0.53
CA PRO A 129 0.04 4.53 -0.67
C PRO A 129 -0.56 3.13 -0.81
N THR A 130 -1.68 2.83 -0.13
CA THR A 130 -2.32 1.51 -0.24
C THR A 130 -2.94 1.28 -1.63
N VAL A 131 -3.47 2.31 -2.28
CA VAL A 131 -3.92 2.24 -3.67
C VAL A 131 -2.75 1.98 -4.61
N LEU A 132 -1.60 2.61 -4.41
CA LEU A 132 -0.39 2.33 -5.19
C LEU A 132 0.07 0.88 -5.00
N MET A 133 0.13 0.39 -3.76
CA MET A 133 0.46 -1.01 -3.44
C MET A 133 -0.51 -1.99 -4.11
N GLY A 134 -1.81 -1.70 -4.11
CA GLY A 134 -2.82 -2.52 -4.77
C GLY A 134 -2.65 -2.62 -6.28
N GLY A 135 -1.96 -1.66 -6.90
CA GLY A 135 -1.63 -1.65 -8.33
C GLY A 135 -0.46 -2.53 -8.73
N THR A 136 0.40 -2.92 -7.80
CA THR A 136 1.66 -3.64 -8.10
C THR A 136 1.43 -5.03 -8.70
N LEU A 137 0.54 -5.82 -8.12
CA LEU A 137 0.24 -7.17 -8.57
C LEU A 137 -0.34 -7.22 -10.00
N PRO A 138 -1.40 -6.46 -10.36
CA PRO A 138 -1.94 -6.50 -11.72
C PRO A 138 -0.94 -6.02 -12.79
N LEU A 139 -0.07 -5.07 -12.46
CA LEU A 139 0.98 -4.62 -13.39
C LEU A 139 1.99 -5.72 -13.67
N LEU A 140 2.42 -6.46 -12.64
CA LEU A 140 3.32 -7.60 -12.82
C LEU A 140 2.64 -8.76 -13.55
N ALA A 141 1.37 -9.03 -13.26
CA ALA A 141 0.60 -10.04 -13.98
C ALA A 141 0.50 -9.72 -15.48
N ALA A 142 0.19 -8.48 -15.85
CA ALA A 142 0.15 -8.02 -17.24
C ALA A 142 1.52 -8.13 -17.92
N TRP A 143 2.61 -7.74 -17.23
CA TRP A 143 3.96 -7.91 -17.77
C TRP A 143 4.30 -9.37 -18.06
N LEU A 144 3.92 -10.29 -17.17
CA LEU A 144 4.13 -11.73 -17.35
C LEU A 144 3.33 -12.27 -18.52
N GLN A 145 2.06 -11.83 -18.70
CA GLN A 145 1.22 -12.24 -19.83
C GLN A 145 1.83 -11.86 -21.18
N HIS A 146 2.44 -10.68 -21.27
CA HIS A 146 3.13 -10.25 -22.49
C HIS A 146 4.49 -10.93 -22.71
N SER A 147 5.04 -11.58 -21.69
CA SER A 147 6.42 -12.07 -21.72
C SER A 147 6.56 -13.60 -21.87
N THR A 148 5.51 -14.36 -21.53
CA THR A 148 5.64 -15.84 -21.48
C THR A 148 4.33 -16.58 -21.76
N PRO A 149 4.39 -17.78 -22.42
CA PRO A 149 3.21 -18.64 -22.62
C PRO A 149 2.61 -19.17 -21.30
N ASP A 150 3.43 -19.38 -20.25
CA ASP A 150 3.02 -19.90 -18.94
C ASP A 150 2.69 -18.78 -17.93
N ALA A 151 2.03 -17.71 -18.37
CA ALA A 151 1.76 -16.53 -17.56
C ALA A 151 1.02 -16.84 -16.25
N ALA A 152 0.01 -17.71 -16.29
CA ALA A 152 -0.78 -18.07 -15.10
C ALA A 152 0.08 -18.70 -13.99
N ARG A 153 0.92 -19.68 -14.35
CA ARG A 153 1.81 -20.38 -13.42
C ARG A 153 2.85 -19.42 -12.83
N ARG A 154 3.40 -18.54 -13.67
CA ARG A 154 4.37 -17.54 -13.22
C ARG A 154 3.74 -16.47 -12.33
N SER A 155 2.54 -15.98 -12.65
CA SER A 155 1.80 -15.05 -11.80
C SER A 155 1.51 -15.66 -10.42
N ALA A 156 1.11 -16.93 -10.36
CA ALA A 156 0.93 -17.64 -9.09
C ALA A 156 2.23 -17.71 -8.27
N ARG A 157 3.37 -17.98 -8.92
CA ARG A 157 4.69 -18.00 -8.28
C ARG A 157 5.06 -16.60 -7.72
N PHE A 158 4.85 -15.54 -8.50
CA PHE A 158 5.12 -14.18 -8.04
C PHE A 158 4.25 -13.82 -6.84
N TYR A 159 2.96 -14.14 -6.89
CA TYR A 159 2.05 -13.94 -5.77
C TYR A 159 2.52 -14.69 -4.51
N SER A 160 2.91 -15.97 -4.64
CA SER A 160 3.42 -16.77 -3.52
C SER A 160 4.69 -16.16 -2.92
N VAL A 161 5.60 -15.67 -3.76
CA VAL A 161 6.86 -15.04 -3.31
C VAL A 161 6.59 -13.71 -2.59
N ASN A 162 5.65 -12.91 -3.08
CA ASN A 162 5.22 -11.69 -2.40
C ASN A 162 4.57 -11.99 -1.04
N SER A 163 3.71 -13.02 -0.97
CA SER A 163 3.08 -13.45 0.28
C SER A 163 4.11 -13.99 1.28
N LEU A 164 5.13 -14.73 0.80
CA LEU A 164 6.26 -15.15 1.64
C LEU A 164 7.04 -13.93 2.16
N GLY A 165 7.28 -12.93 1.31
CA GLY A 165 7.87 -11.66 1.73
C GLY A 165 7.07 -11.03 2.88
N ALA A 166 5.76 -10.95 2.76
CA ALA A 166 4.89 -10.41 3.79
C ALA A 166 4.95 -11.20 5.12
N VAL A 167 5.17 -12.51 5.08
CA VAL A 167 5.34 -13.33 6.30
C VAL A 167 6.68 -13.07 7.00
N VAL A 168 7.71 -12.68 6.24
CA VAL A 168 9.07 -12.42 6.78
C VAL A 168 9.20 -11.00 7.32
N GLY A 169 8.49 -10.00 6.74
CA GLY A 169 8.47 -8.60 7.19
C GLY A 169 7.60 -8.40 8.41
#